data_04a259b1bfd21655b6fafec19f798ccc
#
_entry.id   04a259b1bfd21655b6fafec19f798ccc
#
_cell.length_a   1.000
_cell.length_b   1.000
_cell.length_c   1.000
_cell.angle_alpha   90.00
_cell.angle_beta   90.00
_cell.angle_gamma   90.00
#
_symmetry.space_group_name_H-M   'P 1'
#
loop_
_entity.id
_entity.type
_entity.pdbx_description
1 polymer ?
#
loop_
_entity_poly.entity_id
_entity_poly.type
_entity_poly.pdbx_seq_one_letter_code
_entity_poly.pdbx_strand_id
1 'polypeptide(L)'
;MRTITIFKKTEKRTVKNEIIHNMQPDDMQRKLSGSISRELNCIDSLSCDIYPDNPGYEMLVPCLTEIQCIDDNDVEFFGRVLKAVPLMDNNGVIYKQVTCEGYLAYLQDSSTDIEPFNMSPVDMAKELIKRHNSSVPQHTFQIEFDQTV
;
A
#
# COMPACT_ATOMS: atom_id res chain seq x y z
N MET A 1 -14.86 10.75 -7.37
CA MET A 1 -14.09 11.80 -6.61
C MET A 1 -12.95 11.11 -5.88
N ARG A 2 -11.72 11.41 -6.28
CA ARG A 2 -10.53 10.71 -5.74
C ARG A 2 -10.19 11.20 -4.33
N THR A 3 -10.02 10.26 -3.41
CA THR A 3 -9.63 10.52 -2.03
C THR A 3 -8.49 9.58 -1.64
N ILE A 4 -7.46 10.10 -0.99
CA ILE A 4 -6.38 9.28 -0.44
C ILE A 4 -6.40 9.38 1.07
N THR A 5 -6.49 8.23 1.71
CA THR A 5 -6.51 8.10 3.17
C THR A 5 -5.32 7.27 3.61
N ILE A 6 -4.67 7.69 4.68
CA ILE A 6 -3.62 6.92 5.35
C ILE A 6 -4.13 6.33 6.66
N PHE A 7 -3.61 5.15 6.98
CA PHE A 7 -3.92 4.40 8.19
C PHE A 7 -2.61 4.06 8.90
N LYS A 8 -2.41 4.59 10.09
CA LYS A 8 -1.26 4.25 10.91
C LYS A 8 -1.66 3.27 11.99
N LYS A 9 -1.14 2.05 11.93
CA LYS A 9 -1.29 1.05 13.00
C LYS A 9 -0.38 1.44 14.16
N THR A 10 -0.94 1.48 15.38
CA THR A 10 -0.17 1.60 16.60
C THR A 10 -0.17 0.25 17.33
N GLU A 11 0.83 -0.02 18.16
CA GLU A 11 0.98 -1.27 18.92
C GLU A 11 -0.26 -1.63 19.77
N LYS A 12 -1.12 -0.66 20.07
CA LYS A 12 -2.34 -0.82 20.89
C LYS A 12 -3.64 -0.92 20.07
N ARG A 13 -3.59 -1.33 18.80
CA ARG A 13 -4.77 -1.45 17.91
C ARG A 13 -5.51 -0.13 17.61
N THR A 14 -5.03 1.02 18.01
CA THR A 14 -5.65 2.28 17.65
C THR A 14 -5.22 2.63 16.23
N VAL A 15 -6.13 2.55 15.29
CA VAL A 15 -5.90 3.03 13.92
C VAL A 15 -6.15 4.53 13.93
N LYS A 16 -5.10 5.32 13.72
CA LYS A 16 -5.26 6.73 13.39
C LYS A 16 -5.35 6.83 11.88
N ASN A 17 -6.46 7.34 11.36
CA ASN A 17 -6.67 7.58 9.94
C ASN A 17 -6.70 9.08 9.67
N GLU A 18 -6.17 9.47 8.52
CA GLU A 18 -6.15 10.85 8.06
C GLU A 18 -6.33 10.90 6.55
N ILE A 19 -7.16 11.82 6.07
CA ILE A 19 -7.31 12.09 4.63
C ILE A 19 -6.19 13.02 4.22
N ILE A 20 -5.32 12.57 3.33
CA ILE A 20 -4.17 13.34 2.84
C ILE A 20 -4.40 13.93 1.45
N HIS A 21 -5.42 13.48 0.75
CA HIS A 21 -5.82 14.04 -0.54
C HIS A 21 -7.34 14.00 -0.70
N ASN A 22 -7.91 15.11 -1.15
CA ASN A 22 -9.28 15.20 -1.60
C ASN A 22 -9.40 16.19 -2.76
N MET A 23 -10.50 16.11 -3.49
CA MET A 23 -10.79 16.99 -4.63
C MET A 23 -11.58 18.24 -4.25
N GLN A 24 -11.77 18.52 -2.95
CA GLN A 24 -12.50 19.72 -2.52
C GLN A 24 -11.70 20.99 -2.84
N PRO A 25 -12.33 21.99 -3.49
CA PRO A 25 -11.61 23.19 -3.96
C PRO A 25 -10.95 23.99 -2.83
N ASP A 26 -11.56 23.99 -1.66
CA ASP A 26 -11.15 24.84 -0.54
C ASP A 26 -10.09 24.18 0.37
N ASP A 27 -9.76 22.92 0.13
CA ASP A 27 -8.79 22.17 0.95
C ASP A 27 -7.45 22.04 0.25
N MET A 28 -6.72 23.14 0.19
CA MET A 28 -5.40 23.20 -0.45
C MET A 28 -4.34 22.36 0.28
N GLN A 29 -4.49 22.16 1.60
CA GLN A 29 -3.54 21.38 2.39
C GLN A 29 -3.62 19.88 2.09
N ARG A 30 -4.78 19.39 1.62
CA ARG A 30 -5.00 18.00 1.22
C ARG A 30 -4.92 17.82 -0.29
N LYS A 31 -3.98 18.45 -0.94
CA LYS A 31 -3.69 18.26 -2.36
C LYS A 31 -2.33 17.63 -2.54
N LEU A 32 -2.30 16.48 -3.22
CA LEU A 32 -1.08 15.78 -3.59
C LEU A 32 -0.91 15.75 -5.10
N SER A 33 0.34 15.79 -5.53
CA SER A 33 0.72 15.41 -6.88
C SER A 33 1.30 13.99 -6.84
N GLY A 34 0.81 13.11 -7.68
CA GLY A 34 1.25 11.72 -7.65
C GLY A 34 0.70 10.89 -8.79
N SER A 35 1.13 9.63 -8.84
CA SER A 35 0.71 8.66 -9.84
C SER A 35 0.56 7.27 -9.24
N ILE A 36 -0.36 6.49 -9.81
CA ILE A 36 -0.51 5.06 -9.57
C ILE A 36 -0.05 4.34 -10.83
N SER A 37 0.83 3.36 -10.66
CA SER A 37 1.27 2.48 -11.74
C SER A 37 0.75 1.08 -11.47
N ARG A 38 0.13 0.49 -12.50
CA ARG A 38 -0.41 -0.87 -12.49
C ARG A 38 0.07 -1.61 -13.73
N GLU A 39 0.55 -2.79 -13.54
CA GLU A 39 0.99 -3.66 -14.62
C GLU A 39 0.57 -5.09 -14.31
N LEU A 40 0.14 -5.84 -15.33
CA LEU A 40 -0.27 -7.22 -15.17
C LEU A 40 0.89 -8.06 -14.63
N ASN A 41 0.62 -8.88 -13.61
CA ASN A 41 1.60 -9.72 -12.91
C ASN A 41 2.70 -8.94 -12.16
N CYS A 42 2.53 -7.64 -11.94
CA CYS A 42 3.42 -6.83 -11.13
C CYS A 42 2.72 -6.33 -9.86
N ILE A 43 3.51 -5.92 -8.90
CA ILE A 43 3.00 -5.24 -7.71
C ILE A 43 2.68 -3.79 -8.09
N ASP A 44 1.46 -3.37 -7.82
CA ASP A 44 1.05 -1.98 -8.00
C ASP A 44 1.92 -1.03 -7.18
N SER A 45 2.13 0.16 -7.68
CA SER A 45 2.84 1.20 -6.94
C SER A 45 2.09 2.53 -6.97
N LEU A 46 2.24 3.29 -5.87
CA LEU A 46 1.79 4.68 -5.78
C LEU A 46 2.97 5.54 -5.39
N SER A 47 3.15 6.64 -6.10
CA SER A 47 4.17 7.65 -5.81
C SER A 47 3.53 9.01 -5.68
N CYS A 48 3.86 9.77 -4.64
CA CYS A 48 3.36 11.12 -4.45
C CYS A 48 4.32 11.99 -3.64
N ASP A 49 4.15 13.30 -3.80
CA ASP A 49 4.84 14.30 -3.00
C ASP A 49 3.87 14.91 -1.99
N ILE A 50 4.29 15.00 -0.73
CA ILE A 50 3.51 15.55 0.37
C ILE A 50 4.30 16.66 1.07
N TYR A 51 3.63 17.76 1.38
CA TYR A 51 4.21 18.94 1.99
C TYR A 51 3.93 19.02 3.50
N PRO A 52 4.74 19.75 4.29
CA PRO A 52 4.63 19.80 5.74
C PRO A 52 3.30 20.33 6.29
N ASP A 53 2.57 21.12 5.51
CA ASP A 53 1.25 21.63 5.86
C ASP A 53 0.12 20.59 5.73
N ASN A 54 0.41 19.45 5.08
CA ASN A 54 -0.55 18.36 4.99
C ASN A 54 -0.66 17.62 6.32
N PRO A 55 -1.89 17.39 6.83
CA PRO A 55 -2.12 16.78 8.15
C PRO A 55 -1.54 15.35 8.28
N GLY A 56 -1.32 14.65 7.16
CA GLY A 56 -0.73 13.32 7.15
C GLY A 56 0.79 13.29 7.08
N TYR A 57 1.46 14.43 6.94
CA TYR A 57 2.91 14.48 6.69
C TYR A 57 3.76 13.69 7.71
N GLU A 58 3.43 13.81 9.01
CA GLU A 58 4.15 13.10 10.07
C GLU A 58 3.69 11.65 10.27
N MET A 59 2.60 11.26 9.62
CA MET A 59 2.07 9.90 9.77
C MET A 59 2.71 8.89 8.81
N LEU A 60 3.46 9.36 7.81
CA LEU A 60 4.06 8.52 6.77
C LEU A 60 5.33 7.84 7.29
N VAL A 61 5.17 6.67 7.88
CA VAL A 61 6.27 5.86 8.41
C VAL A 61 6.42 4.60 7.55
N PRO A 62 7.61 4.36 6.95
CA PRO A 62 7.86 3.17 6.14
C PRO A 62 7.46 1.87 6.85
N CYS A 63 6.83 0.97 6.12
CA CYS A 63 6.34 -0.35 6.56
C CYS A 63 5.31 -0.36 7.70
N LEU A 64 4.94 0.80 8.26
CA LEU A 64 3.95 0.92 9.34
C LEU A 64 2.68 1.66 8.93
N THR A 65 2.75 2.49 7.90
CA THR A 65 1.61 3.26 7.40
C THR A 65 1.04 2.58 6.17
N GLU A 66 -0.24 2.28 6.20
CA GLU A 66 -1.02 1.83 5.05
C GLU A 66 -1.66 3.03 4.37
N ILE A 67 -1.85 2.95 3.07
CA ILE A 67 -2.43 3.98 2.23
C ILE A 67 -3.50 3.39 1.32
N GLN A 68 -4.62 4.09 1.20
CA GLN A 68 -5.73 3.72 0.32
C GLN A 68 -6.09 4.89 -0.58
N CYS A 69 -6.23 4.63 -1.86
CA CYS A 69 -6.78 5.57 -2.83
C CYS A 69 -8.13 5.04 -3.32
N ILE A 70 -9.15 5.88 -3.20
CA ILE A 70 -10.52 5.58 -3.65
C ILE A 70 -10.92 6.61 -4.70
N ASP A 71 -11.48 6.17 -5.82
CA ASP A 71 -12.14 7.02 -6.79
C ASP A 71 -13.58 6.53 -7.02
N ASP A 72 -14.54 7.42 -6.79
CA ASP A 72 -15.99 7.16 -6.92
C ASP A 72 -16.48 5.83 -6.31
N ASN A 73 -15.99 5.50 -5.12
CA ASN A 73 -16.21 4.29 -4.32
C ASN A 73 -15.41 3.05 -4.75
N ASP A 74 -14.64 3.12 -5.81
CA ASP A 74 -13.74 2.03 -6.20
C ASP A 74 -12.36 2.23 -5.59
N VAL A 75 -11.82 1.15 -5.00
CA VAL A 75 -10.45 1.16 -4.48
C VAL A 75 -9.48 1.08 -5.65
N GLU A 76 -8.84 2.19 -5.97
CA GLU A 76 -7.83 2.24 -7.02
C GLU A 76 -6.47 1.71 -6.58
N PHE A 77 -6.14 1.91 -5.31
CA PHE A 77 -4.89 1.45 -4.73
C PHE A 77 -5.08 1.17 -3.25
N PHE A 78 -4.52 0.07 -2.78
CA PHE A 78 -4.36 -0.22 -1.37
C PHE A 78 -2.99 -0.88 -1.14
N GLY A 79 -2.22 -0.36 -0.19
CA GLY A 79 -0.88 -0.86 0.07
C GLY A 79 -0.24 -0.18 1.27
N ARG A 80 1.09 -0.30 1.36
CA ARG A 80 1.89 0.29 2.45
C ARG A 80 2.90 1.30 1.92
N VAL A 81 3.27 2.24 2.77
CA VAL A 81 4.40 3.15 2.52
C VAL A 81 5.69 2.34 2.59
N LEU A 82 6.41 2.28 1.47
CA LEU A 82 7.72 1.64 1.37
C LEU A 82 8.83 2.63 1.74
N LYS A 83 8.73 3.87 1.23
CA LYS A 83 9.68 4.94 1.49
C LYS A 83 8.97 6.28 1.67
N ALA A 84 9.50 7.11 2.56
CA ALA A 84 9.11 8.49 2.72
C ALA A 84 10.39 9.32 2.95
N VAL A 85 10.92 9.89 1.87
CA VAL A 85 12.23 10.56 1.86
C VAL A 85 12.01 12.07 1.87
N PRO A 86 12.51 12.79 2.89
CA PRO A 86 12.48 14.24 2.89
C PRO A 86 13.44 14.78 1.84
N LEU A 87 12.94 15.69 1.02
CA LEU A 87 13.66 16.38 -0.04
C LEU A 87 13.44 17.89 0.05
N MET A 88 14.25 18.65 -0.65
CA MET A 88 14.10 20.09 -0.81
C MET A 88 14.25 20.43 -2.29
N ASP A 89 13.33 21.22 -2.80
CA ASP A 89 13.40 21.70 -4.19
C ASP A 89 14.39 22.86 -4.35
N ASN A 90 14.57 23.32 -5.60
CA ASN A 90 15.49 24.41 -5.92
C ASN A 90 15.07 25.78 -5.34
N ASN A 91 13.84 25.90 -4.85
CA ASN A 91 13.30 27.11 -4.21
C ASN A 91 13.38 27.03 -2.67
N GLY A 92 13.97 25.96 -2.12
CA GLY A 92 14.08 25.74 -0.68
C GLY A 92 12.81 25.16 -0.04
N VAL A 93 11.83 24.73 -0.82
CA VAL A 93 10.61 24.12 -0.28
C VAL A 93 10.86 22.66 0.09
N ILE A 94 10.58 22.32 1.35
CA ILE A 94 10.73 20.97 1.87
C ILE A 94 9.46 20.17 1.57
N TYR A 95 9.64 18.93 1.15
CA TYR A 95 8.56 17.95 0.95
C TYR A 95 9.06 16.53 1.23
N LYS A 96 8.15 15.57 1.37
CA LYS A 96 8.49 14.14 1.36
C LYS A 96 8.06 13.53 0.04
N GLN A 97 8.99 12.87 -0.62
CA GLN A 97 8.67 11.96 -1.72
C GLN A 97 8.31 10.60 -1.13
N VAL A 98 7.08 10.18 -1.39
CA VAL A 98 6.50 8.95 -0.84
C VAL A 98 6.40 7.92 -1.96
N THR A 99 6.89 6.72 -1.70
CA THR A 99 6.71 5.55 -2.57
C THR A 99 5.99 4.48 -1.78
N CYS A 100 4.91 3.97 -2.35
CA CYS A 100 4.11 2.91 -1.78
C CYS A 100 4.10 1.69 -2.70
N GLU A 101 3.96 0.52 -2.11
CA GLU A 101 3.79 -0.75 -2.81
C GLU A 101 2.41 -1.34 -2.49
N GLY A 102 1.79 -1.94 -3.50
CA GLY A 102 0.45 -2.50 -3.41
C GLY A 102 0.37 -3.72 -2.49
N TYR A 103 -0.85 -4.12 -2.15
CA TYR A 103 -1.13 -5.18 -1.18
C TYR A 103 -0.43 -6.52 -1.49
N LEU A 104 -0.26 -6.86 -2.77
CA LEU A 104 0.46 -8.08 -3.17
C LEU A 104 1.91 -8.13 -2.69
N ALA A 105 2.53 -6.97 -2.38
CA ALA A 105 3.89 -6.93 -1.84
C ALA A 105 4.02 -7.65 -0.49
N TYR A 106 2.96 -7.76 0.29
CA TYR A 106 2.98 -8.49 1.55
C TYR A 106 3.32 -9.98 1.38
N LEU A 107 3.08 -10.57 0.21
CA LEU A 107 3.51 -11.94 -0.10
C LEU A 107 5.04 -12.11 -0.05
N GLN A 108 5.80 -11.03 -0.20
CA GLN A 108 7.26 -11.04 -0.11
C GLN A 108 7.77 -10.99 1.33
N ASP A 109 6.89 -10.73 2.32
CA ASP A 109 7.27 -10.67 3.73
C ASP A 109 7.46 -12.06 4.36
N SER A 110 7.12 -13.13 3.63
CA SER A 110 7.36 -14.50 4.05
C SER A 110 8.33 -15.20 3.09
N SER A 111 9.27 -15.94 3.67
CA SER A 111 10.09 -16.91 2.93
C SER A 111 9.58 -18.33 3.20
N THR A 112 9.68 -19.19 2.20
CA THR A 112 9.27 -20.59 2.37
C THR A 112 10.27 -21.50 1.70
N ASP A 113 10.74 -22.49 2.48
CA ASP A 113 11.53 -23.60 1.99
C ASP A 113 10.57 -24.74 1.59
N ILE A 114 9.96 -24.61 0.42
CA ILE A 114 9.18 -25.72 -0.15
C ILE A 114 10.07 -26.51 -1.09
N GLU A 115 10.24 -27.79 -0.80
CA GLU A 115 10.66 -28.74 -1.82
C GLU A 115 9.43 -29.09 -2.66
N PRO A 116 9.37 -28.67 -3.94
CA PRO A 116 8.20 -28.86 -4.79
C PRO A 116 8.16 -30.29 -5.35
N PHE A 117 8.12 -31.30 -4.46
CA PHE A 117 8.11 -32.69 -4.87
C PHE A 117 6.66 -33.19 -5.06
N ASN A 118 6.30 -33.53 -6.29
CA ASN A 118 5.02 -34.16 -6.68
C ASN A 118 3.73 -33.36 -6.32
N MET A 119 3.78 -32.06 -6.36
CA MET A 119 2.58 -31.21 -6.21
C MET A 119 2.09 -30.71 -7.57
N SER A 120 0.76 -30.63 -7.74
CA SER A 120 0.19 -29.85 -8.85
C SER A 120 0.48 -28.36 -8.65
N PRO A 121 0.52 -27.53 -9.71
CA PRO A 121 0.66 -26.07 -9.57
C PRO A 121 -0.38 -25.44 -8.67
N VAL A 122 -1.62 -25.95 -8.69
CA VAL A 122 -2.73 -25.51 -7.84
C VAL A 122 -2.45 -25.81 -6.37
N ASP A 123 -2.00 -27.01 -6.06
CA ASP A 123 -1.70 -27.42 -4.67
C ASP A 123 -0.48 -26.67 -4.14
N MET A 124 0.51 -26.43 -4.99
CA MET A 124 1.67 -25.60 -4.63
C MET A 124 1.23 -24.19 -4.28
N ALA A 125 0.40 -23.56 -5.10
CA ALA A 125 -0.11 -22.20 -4.81
C ALA A 125 -0.90 -22.15 -3.50
N LYS A 126 -1.76 -23.14 -3.22
CA LYS A 126 -2.48 -23.24 -1.96
C LYS A 126 -1.54 -23.39 -0.75
N GLU A 127 -0.52 -24.22 -0.86
CA GLU A 127 0.43 -24.44 0.23
C GLU A 127 1.29 -23.18 0.48
N LEU A 128 1.71 -22.47 -0.57
CA LEU A 128 2.41 -21.19 -0.45
C LEU A 128 1.58 -20.15 0.32
N ILE A 129 0.31 -19.96 -0.06
CA ILE A 129 -0.59 -19.02 0.62
C ILE A 129 -0.85 -19.45 2.06
N LYS A 130 -1.05 -20.74 2.32
CA LYS A 130 -1.23 -21.25 3.68
C LYS A 130 -0.02 -20.95 4.56
N ARG A 131 1.19 -21.14 4.08
CA ARG A 131 2.43 -20.84 4.80
C ARG A 131 2.60 -19.37 5.04
N HIS A 132 2.35 -18.54 4.01
CA HIS A 132 2.35 -17.10 4.16
C HIS A 132 1.39 -16.66 5.28
N ASN A 133 0.14 -17.09 5.24
CA ASN A 133 -0.88 -16.74 6.24
C ASN A 133 -0.51 -17.19 7.66
N SER A 134 0.24 -18.28 7.79
CA SER A 134 0.74 -18.75 9.10
C SER A 134 1.91 -17.90 9.60
N SER A 135 2.75 -17.40 8.71
CA SER A 135 3.93 -16.58 9.04
C SER A 135 3.59 -15.10 9.22
N VAL A 136 2.60 -14.60 8.47
CA VAL A 136 2.19 -13.19 8.44
C VAL A 136 0.67 -13.08 8.68
N PRO A 137 0.18 -13.42 9.89
CA PRO A 137 -1.26 -13.51 10.16
C PRO A 137 -2.01 -12.17 10.11
N GLN A 138 -1.30 -11.05 10.11
CA GLN A 138 -1.87 -9.70 9.98
C GLN A 138 -2.22 -9.33 8.54
N HIS A 139 -1.70 -10.05 7.54
CA HIS A 139 -1.92 -9.84 6.11
C HIS A 139 -2.16 -11.17 5.41
N THR A 140 -3.37 -11.69 5.54
CA THR A 140 -3.75 -12.99 4.99
C THR A 140 -4.31 -12.85 3.58
N PHE A 141 -4.06 -13.86 2.75
CA PHE A 141 -4.58 -13.99 1.39
C PHE A 141 -5.49 -15.20 1.26
N GLN A 142 -6.43 -15.10 0.35
CA GLN A 142 -7.23 -16.22 -0.14
C GLN A 142 -6.92 -16.41 -1.62
N ILE A 143 -6.90 -17.65 -2.08
CA ILE A 143 -6.69 -17.98 -3.48
C ILE A 143 -7.95 -18.66 -4.02
N GLU A 144 -8.49 -18.11 -5.08
CA GLU A 144 -9.61 -18.68 -5.82
C GLU A 144 -9.12 -19.08 -7.22
N PHE A 145 -9.51 -20.23 -7.68
CA PHE A 145 -9.22 -20.69 -9.03
C PHE A 145 -10.52 -20.63 -9.83
N ASP A 146 -10.48 -19.90 -10.93
CA ASP A 146 -11.58 -19.94 -11.88
C ASP A 146 -11.63 -21.35 -12.52
N GLN A 147 -12.76 -22.04 -12.36
CA GLN A 147 -12.98 -23.38 -12.88
C GLN A 147 -13.58 -23.36 -14.29
N THR A 148 -13.70 -22.19 -14.90
CA THR A 148 -14.28 -22.01 -16.24
C THR A 148 -13.21 -22.04 -17.34
N VAL A 149 -12.45 -23.15 -17.44
CA VAL A 149 -11.67 -23.47 -18.65
C VAL A 149 -11.94 -24.90 -19.06
#